data_75d2a67416bae38c8b169973b0af8ce6
#
_entry.id   75d2a67416bae38c8b169973b0af8ce6
#
_cell.length_a   1.000
_cell.length_b   1.000
_cell.length_c   1.000
_cell.angle_alpha   90.00
_cell.angle_beta   90.00
_cell.angle_gamma   90.00
#
_symmetry.space_group_name_H-M   'P 1'
#
loop_
_entity.id
_entity.type
_entity.pdbx_description
1 polymer ?
#
loop_
_entity_poly.entity_id
_entity_poly.type
_entity_poly.pdbx_seq_one_letter_code
_entity_poly.pdbx_strand_id
1 'polypeptide(L)'
;FDMGGTSTDVAHFDGEYERAFETMVAGVRMRAPMMRIHTVAAGGGSVLHFDGARYRVGPESAGAEPGPACYRRGGPLTVTDANVMVGKIQPEYFPRLFGPGGDEPLNGDVVREQFAALAARIEAETGDKRTPAEVAEGFLRIAVENMANAIKQVSIQRGYDVTEYTLNCFGGAGGQHACLVADALGITRVFVHPFAGVLSAYGMGLADLRVMREHAV
;
A
#
# COMPACT_ATOMS: atom_id res chain seq x y z
N PHE A 1 4.61 9.14 -0.19
CA PHE A 1 4.17 7.75 -0.32
C PHE A 1 3.87 7.21 1.07
N ASP A 2 2.60 7.26 1.45
CA ASP A 2 2.07 6.77 2.72
C ASP A 2 1.30 5.48 2.48
N MET A 3 1.83 4.34 2.86
CA MET A 3 1.16 3.05 2.70
C MET A 3 0.76 2.49 4.05
N GLY A 4 -0.54 2.42 4.27
CA GLY A 4 -1.16 1.78 5.43
C GLY A 4 -1.67 0.37 5.15
N GLY A 5 -2.56 -0.11 6.01
CA GLY A 5 -3.19 -1.42 5.85
C GLY A 5 -4.22 -1.47 4.72
N THR A 6 -4.89 -0.36 4.39
CA THR A 6 -6.03 -0.34 3.46
C THR A 6 -5.70 0.34 2.13
N SER A 7 -4.93 1.41 2.18
CA SER A 7 -4.67 2.27 1.02
C SER A 7 -3.24 2.79 1.00
N THR A 8 -2.88 3.34 -0.13
CA THR A 8 -1.68 4.14 -0.31
C THR A 8 -2.10 5.54 -0.74
N ASP A 9 -1.60 6.53 -0.01
CA ASP A 9 -1.76 7.94 -0.32
C ASP A 9 -0.46 8.48 -0.91
N VAL A 10 -0.55 9.18 -2.03
CA VAL A 10 0.59 9.79 -2.70
C VAL A 10 0.36 11.28 -2.91
N ALA A 11 1.39 12.07 -2.65
CA ALA A 11 1.41 13.49 -2.88
C ALA A 11 2.77 13.90 -3.45
N HIS A 12 2.77 14.98 -4.22
CA HIS A 12 3.95 15.59 -4.77
C HIS A 12 4.32 16.84 -3.97
N PHE A 13 5.62 17.04 -3.74
CA PHE A 13 6.17 18.20 -3.05
C PHE A 13 7.40 18.70 -3.79
N ASP A 14 7.37 19.97 -4.20
CA ASP A 14 8.47 20.66 -4.87
C ASP A 14 8.67 22.04 -4.24
N GLY A 15 9.09 22.03 -2.96
CA GLY A 15 9.21 23.24 -2.15
C GLY A 15 7.89 23.71 -1.52
N GLU A 16 6.76 23.42 -2.16
CA GLU A 16 5.42 23.67 -1.61
C GLU A 16 4.45 22.54 -1.90
N TYR A 17 3.43 22.43 -1.08
CA TYR A 17 2.35 21.45 -1.28
C TYR A 17 1.38 21.96 -2.35
N GLU A 18 1.13 21.10 -3.34
CA GLU A 18 0.08 21.37 -4.31
C GLU A 18 -1.31 21.37 -3.67
N ARG A 19 -2.12 22.34 -4.08
CA ARG A 19 -3.50 22.48 -3.60
C ARG A 19 -4.49 22.39 -4.74
N ALA A 20 -5.63 21.79 -4.45
CA ALA A 20 -6.82 21.85 -5.29
C ALA A 20 -7.85 22.74 -4.58
N PHE A 21 -8.42 23.71 -5.32
CA PHE A 21 -9.48 24.58 -4.78
C PHE A 21 -10.87 24.02 -5.06
N GLU A 22 -10.97 23.06 -5.96
CA GLU A 22 -12.19 22.33 -6.27
C GLU A 22 -11.90 20.83 -6.31
N THR A 23 -12.77 20.05 -5.68
CA THR A 23 -12.70 18.59 -5.69
C THR A 23 -14.11 18.00 -5.77
N MET A 24 -14.19 16.76 -6.26
CA MET A 24 -15.42 15.97 -6.21
C MET A 24 -15.33 14.97 -5.07
N VAL A 25 -16.22 15.05 -4.11
CA VAL A 25 -16.33 14.08 -3.01
C VAL A 25 -17.69 13.42 -3.09
N ALA A 26 -17.72 12.10 -3.28
CA ALA A 26 -18.94 11.32 -3.43
C ALA A 26 -19.93 11.90 -4.46
N GLY A 27 -19.44 12.42 -5.59
CA GLY A 27 -20.24 13.04 -6.63
C GLY A 27 -20.67 14.48 -6.37
N VAL A 28 -20.33 15.04 -5.21
CA VAL A 28 -20.62 16.44 -4.87
C VAL A 28 -19.37 17.30 -5.12
N ARG A 29 -19.56 18.39 -5.88
CA ARG A 29 -18.50 19.38 -6.11
C ARG A 29 -18.33 20.24 -4.86
N MET A 30 -17.13 20.16 -4.29
CA MET A 30 -16.76 20.96 -3.13
C MET A 30 -15.73 22.02 -3.55
N ARG A 31 -15.93 23.26 -3.08
CA ARG A 31 -14.99 24.34 -3.27
C ARG A 31 -14.34 24.68 -1.94
N ALA A 32 -13.24 24.00 -1.66
CA ALA A 32 -12.44 24.21 -0.47
C ALA A 32 -10.95 23.98 -0.81
N PRO A 33 -10.03 24.76 -0.25
CA PRO A 33 -8.61 24.51 -0.45
C PRO A 33 -8.22 23.22 0.24
N MET A 34 -7.85 22.22 -0.55
CA MET A 34 -7.41 20.91 -0.07
C MET A 34 -6.02 20.61 -0.63
N MET A 35 -5.22 19.85 0.11
CA MET A 35 -4.00 19.29 -0.43
C MET A 35 -4.35 18.30 -1.54
N ARG A 36 -3.56 18.31 -2.61
CA ARG A 36 -3.72 17.35 -3.69
C ARG A 36 -3.07 16.03 -3.29
N ILE A 37 -3.89 15.12 -2.85
CA ILE A 37 -3.50 13.75 -2.50
C ILE A 37 -4.25 12.80 -3.45
N HIS A 38 -3.55 11.82 -3.99
CA HIS A 38 -4.16 10.74 -4.75
C HIS A 38 -4.10 9.46 -3.94
N THR A 39 -5.26 8.87 -3.70
CA THR A 39 -5.40 7.64 -2.92
C THR A 39 -5.69 6.47 -3.85
N VAL A 40 -4.95 5.39 -3.68
CA VAL A 40 -5.20 4.12 -4.37
C VAL A 40 -5.49 3.02 -3.35
N ALA A 41 -6.44 2.14 -3.70
CA ALA A 41 -6.78 0.96 -2.90
C ALA A 41 -5.68 -0.12 -3.05
N ALA A 42 -4.49 0.18 -2.53
CA ALA A 42 -3.33 -0.69 -2.51
C ALA A 42 -2.64 -0.55 -1.15
N GLY A 43 -3.01 -1.39 -0.20
CA GLY A 43 -2.46 -1.43 1.15
C GLY A 43 -2.04 -2.83 1.55
N GLY A 44 -1.51 -3.01 2.76
CA GLY A 44 -1.12 -4.32 3.26
C GLY A 44 -2.27 -5.33 3.34
N GLY A 45 -3.49 -4.86 3.60
CA GLY A 45 -4.71 -5.68 3.64
C GLY A 45 -5.42 -5.86 2.30
N SER A 46 -4.88 -5.35 1.18
CA SER A 46 -5.49 -5.56 -0.14
C SER A 46 -5.56 -7.05 -0.48
N VAL A 47 -6.78 -7.51 -0.79
CA VAL A 47 -7.06 -8.93 -1.01
C VAL A 47 -6.49 -9.41 -2.33
N LEU A 48 -5.93 -10.61 -2.32
CA LEU A 48 -5.35 -11.27 -3.49
C LEU A 48 -6.41 -12.13 -4.17
N HIS A 49 -6.63 -11.91 -5.46
CA HIS A 49 -7.59 -12.66 -6.27
C HIS A 49 -6.94 -13.31 -7.47
N PHE A 50 -7.33 -14.55 -7.74
CA PHE A 50 -7.07 -15.21 -9.01
C PHE A 50 -8.41 -15.53 -9.67
N ASP A 51 -8.68 -14.97 -10.85
CA ASP A 51 -9.98 -15.07 -11.53
C ASP A 51 -10.04 -16.21 -12.58
N GLY A 52 -9.08 -17.14 -12.53
CA GLY A 52 -8.94 -18.23 -13.48
C GLY A 52 -7.97 -17.92 -14.63
N ALA A 53 -7.61 -16.64 -14.82
CA ALA A 53 -6.69 -16.20 -15.87
C ALA A 53 -5.66 -15.17 -15.38
N ARG A 54 -6.01 -14.33 -14.39
CA ARG A 54 -5.20 -13.18 -13.97
C ARG A 54 -5.11 -13.08 -12.46
N TYR A 55 -3.96 -12.61 -12.02
CA TYR A 55 -3.78 -12.13 -10.65
C TYR A 55 -4.34 -10.71 -10.52
N ARG A 56 -5.03 -10.43 -9.43
CA ARG A 56 -5.54 -9.10 -9.08
C ARG A 56 -5.24 -8.82 -7.61
N VAL A 57 -4.95 -7.56 -7.31
CA VAL A 57 -4.71 -7.05 -5.95
C VAL A 57 -5.71 -5.94 -5.68
N GLY A 58 -6.57 -6.14 -4.70
CA GLY A 58 -7.68 -5.25 -4.41
C GLY A 58 -8.76 -5.22 -5.52
N PRO A 59 -9.65 -4.22 -5.49
CA PRO A 59 -9.67 -3.05 -4.59
C PRO A 59 -10.12 -3.36 -3.16
N GLU A 60 -10.67 -4.56 -2.89
CA GLU A 60 -11.13 -4.96 -1.58
C GLU A 60 -9.96 -5.05 -0.59
N SER A 61 -10.21 -4.62 0.64
CA SER A 61 -9.29 -4.77 1.76
C SER A 61 -9.90 -5.66 2.83
N ALA A 62 -9.10 -6.57 3.39
CA ALA A 62 -9.48 -7.36 4.55
C ALA A 62 -9.61 -6.52 5.83
N GLY A 63 -9.18 -5.26 5.80
CA GLY A 63 -9.22 -4.36 6.95
C GLY A 63 -8.39 -4.87 8.11
N ALA A 64 -8.80 -4.49 9.32
CA ALA A 64 -8.24 -5.00 10.57
C ALA A 64 -9.00 -6.23 11.07
N GLU A 65 -10.27 -6.39 10.68
CA GLU A 65 -11.17 -7.48 11.04
C GLU A 65 -11.88 -7.97 9.76
N PRO A 66 -11.73 -9.23 9.34
CA PRO A 66 -10.87 -10.26 9.93
C PRO A 66 -9.37 -10.01 9.75
N GLY A 67 -8.97 -9.10 8.85
CA GLY A 67 -7.58 -8.82 8.49
C GLY A 67 -6.96 -9.87 7.57
N PRO A 68 -5.65 -9.79 7.31
CA PRO A 68 -4.86 -10.78 6.60
C PRO A 68 -5.01 -12.20 7.18
N ALA A 69 -4.80 -13.23 6.35
CA ALA A 69 -4.87 -14.63 6.79
C ALA A 69 -3.93 -14.90 7.97
N CYS A 70 -2.73 -14.30 7.98
CA CYS A 70 -1.76 -14.44 9.06
C CYS A 70 -2.23 -13.85 10.41
N TYR A 71 -3.31 -13.05 10.46
CA TYR A 71 -3.85 -12.47 11.70
C TYR A 71 -4.68 -13.45 12.54
N ARG A 72 -4.85 -14.70 12.10
CA ARG A 72 -5.51 -15.79 12.82
C ARG A 72 -7.01 -15.57 13.08
N ARG A 73 -7.68 -14.77 12.24
CA ARG A 73 -9.11 -14.47 12.35
C ARG A 73 -9.91 -14.94 11.14
N GLY A 74 -9.36 -15.90 10.36
CA GLY A 74 -10.04 -16.45 9.19
C GLY A 74 -10.11 -15.52 7.98
N GLY A 75 -9.23 -14.52 7.90
CA GLY A 75 -9.17 -13.61 6.78
C GLY A 75 -8.61 -14.22 5.50
N PRO A 76 -8.80 -13.54 4.35
CA PRO A 76 -8.28 -13.96 3.05
C PRO A 76 -6.77 -13.70 2.93
N LEU A 77 -6.16 -14.26 1.88
CA LEU A 77 -4.81 -13.88 1.48
C LEU A 77 -4.76 -12.41 1.03
N THR A 78 -3.76 -11.69 1.53
CA THR A 78 -3.54 -10.26 1.27
C THR A 78 -2.09 -9.98 0.89
N VAL A 79 -1.78 -8.72 0.55
CA VAL A 79 -0.41 -8.25 0.31
C VAL A 79 0.49 -8.48 1.53
N THR A 80 -0.03 -8.35 2.76
CA THR A 80 0.71 -8.69 3.98
C THR A 80 1.11 -10.16 3.98
N ASP A 81 0.19 -11.07 3.64
CA ASP A 81 0.48 -12.51 3.58
C ASP A 81 1.50 -12.85 2.49
N ALA A 82 1.43 -12.16 1.35
CA ALA A 82 2.45 -12.30 0.30
C ALA A 82 3.84 -11.87 0.80
N ASN A 83 3.94 -10.79 1.58
CA ASN A 83 5.20 -10.37 2.19
C ASN A 83 5.70 -11.37 3.26
N VAL A 84 4.80 -12.02 4.00
CA VAL A 84 5.15 -13.14 4.91
C VAL A 84 5.68 -14.32 4.09
N MET A 85 5.00 -14.69 3.00
CA MET A 85 5.37 -15.83 2.16
C MET A 85 6.76 -15.70 1.56
N VAL A 86 7.15 -14.49 1.11
CA VAL A 86 8.47 -14.22 0.53
C VAL A 86 9.53 -13.83 1.56
N GLY A 87 9.20 -13.85 2.87
CA GLY A 87 10.14 -13.58 3.96
C GLY A 87 10.47 -12.11 4.20
N LYS A 88 9.76 -11.16 3.58
CA LYS A 88 9.92 -9.73 3.88
C LYS A 88 9.36 -9.36 5.25
N ILE A 89 8.26 -10.00 5.64
CA ILE A 89 7.74 -9.96 7.01
C ILE A 89 8.14 -11.27 7.69
N GLN A 90 8.84 -11.13 8.80
CA GLN A 90 9.30 -12.26 9.61
C GLN A 90 8.46 -12.31 10.88
N PRO A 91 7.55 -13.31 11.03
CA PRO A 91 6.59 -13.39 12.13
C PRO A 91 7.19 -13.32 13.53
N GLU A 92 8.41 -13.86 13.70
CA GLU A 92 9.13 -13.90 14.97
C GLU A 92 9.54 -12.52 15.52
N TYR A 93 9.66 -11.52 14.63
CA TYR A 93 10.02 -10.15 15.01
C TYR A 93 8.81 -9.20 15.10
N PHE A 94 7.61 -9.74 14.81
CA PHE A 94 6.38 -8.96 14.96
C PHE A 94 5.82 -9.03 16.39
N PRO A 95 5.15 -7.97 16.85
CA PRO A 95 4.46 -8.01 18.14
C PRO A 95 3.40 -9.12 18.18
N ARG A 96 3.20 -9.69 19.36
CA ARG A 96 2.15 -10.71 19.60
C ARG A 96 0.83 -10.01 19.90
N LEU A 97 0.13 -9.58 18.87
CA LEU A 97 -1.12 -8.80 18.94
C LEU A 97 -2.25 -9.42 18.12
N PHE A 98 -2.04 -10.63 17.61
CA PHE A 98 -2.95 -11.27 16.66
C PHE A 98 -3.75 -12.40 17.34
N GLY A 99 -4.61 -13.04 16.54
CA GLY A 99 -5.51 -14.06 17.05
C GLY A 99 -6.74 -13.47 17.75
N PRO A 100 -7.70 -14.34 18.13
CA PRO A 100 -8.93 -13.91 18.80
C PRO A 100 -8.69 -13.26 20.17
N GLY A 101 -7.62 -13.67 20.86
CA GLY A 101 -7.22 -13.12 22.16
C GLY A 101 -6.35 -11.88 22.08
N GLY A 102 -5.79 -11.54 20.90
CA GLY A 102 -4.88 -10.40 20.72
C GLY A 102 -3.50 -10.61 21.37
N ASP A 103 -3.05 -11.84 21.55
CA ASP A 103 -1.82 -12.20 22.25
C ASP A 103 -0.95 -13.21 21.48
N GLU A 104 -1.35 -13.55 20.25
CA GLU A 104 -0.65 -14.51 19.39
C GLU A 104 0.28 -13.85 18.39
N PRO A 105 1.34 -14.55 17.91
CA PRO A 105 2.18 -14.07 16.80
C PRO A 105 1.43 -14.20 15.47
N LEU A 106 1.96 -13.57 14.41
CA LEU A 106 1.52 -13.83 13.03
C LEU A 106 1.62 -15.33 12.72
N ASN A 107 0.64 -15.85 11.97
CA ASN A 107 0.61 -17.26 11.57
C ASN A 107 1.21 -17.45 10.17
N GLY A 108 2.49 -17.78 10.10
CA GLY A 108 3.15 -18.10 8.83
C GLY A 108 2.73 -19.45 8.24
N ASP A 109 2.21 -20.39 9.05
CA ASP A 109 1.81 -21.73 8.55
C ASP A 109 0.55 -21.62 7.69
N VAL A 110 -0.46 -20.88 8.15
CA VAL A 110 -1.68 -20.66 7.37
C VAL A 110 -1.37 -19.94 6.03
N VAL A 111 -0.39 -19.05 6.02
CA VAL A 111 0.05 -18.39 4.79
C VAL A 111 0.62 -19.40 3.81
N ARG A 112 1.54 -20.27 4.26
CA ARG A 112 2.13 -21.31 3.43
C ARG A 112 1.08 -22.28 2.88
N GLU A 113 0.15 -22.70 3.72
CA GLU A 113 -0.94 -23.60 3.34
C GLU A 113 -1.85 -22.97 2.28
N GLN A 114 -2.30 -21.74 2.48
CA GLN A 114 -3.21 -21.08 1.55
C GLN A 114 -2.51 -20.72 0.22
N PHE A 115 -1.24 -20.31 0.23
CA PHE A 115 -0.49 -20.12 -1.02
C PHE A 115 -0.20 -21.44 -1.75
N ALA A 116 0.03 -22.53 -1.04
CA ALA A 116 0.17 -23.86 -1.66
C ALA A 116 -1.14 -24.28 -2.35
N ALA A 117 -2.28 -24.11 -1.68
CA ALA A 117 -3.59 -24.37 -2.26
C ALA A 117 -3.88 -23.49 -3.50
N LEU A 118 -3.52 -22.19 -3.43
CA LEU A 118 -3.67 -21.27 -4.55
C LEU A 118 -2.77 -21.66 -5.73
N ALA A 119 -1.52 -22.04 -5.49
CA ALA A 119 -0.59 -22.50 -6.53
C ALA A 119 -1.11 -23.77 -7.23
N ALA A 120 -1.63 -24.74 -6.46
CA ALA A 120 -2.23 -25.95 -7.02
C ALA A 120 -3.49 -25.65 -7.87
N ARG A 121 -4.32 -24.69 -7.43
CA ARG A 121 -5.47 -24.22 -8.20
C ARG A 121 -5.05 -23.56 -9.51
N ILE A 122 -4.02 -22.70 -9.50
CA ILE A 122 -3.49 -22.06 -10.71
C ILE A 122 -2.98 -23.12 -11.70
N GLU A 123 -2.19 -24.10 -11.23
CA GLU A 123 -1.72 -25.21 -12.06
C GLU A 123 -2.88 -26.01 -12.68
N ALA A 124 -3.91 -26.30 -11.89
CA ALA A 124 -5.09 -27.04 -12.37
C ALA A 124 -5.90 -26.27 -13.43
N GLU A 125 -6.07 -24.94 -13.26
CA GLU A 125 -6.89 -24.13 -14.15
C GLU A 125 -6.14 -23.64 -15.41
N THR A 126 -4.82 -23.46 -15.33
CA THR A 126 -4.03 -22.83 -16.42
C THR A 126 -2.94 -23.74 -16.99
N GLY A 127 -2.54 -24.81 -16.29
CA GLY A 127 -1.35 -25.61 -16.59
C GLY A 127 -0.02 -24.93 -16.21
N ASP A 128 -0.06 -23.71 -15.65
CA ASP A 128 1.14 -22.96 -15.26
C ASP A 128 1.57 -23.40 -13.84
N LYS A 129 2.64 -24.17 -13.79
CA LYS A 129 3.17 -24.69 -12.53
C LYS A 129 4.10 -23.67 -11.88
N ARG A 130 3.70 -23.18 -10.71
CA ARG A 130 4.46 -22.23 -9.91
C ARG A 130 4.57 -22.69 -8.46
N THR A 131 5.66 -22.31 -7.84
CA THR A 131 5.80 -22.47 -6.40
C THR A 131 4.93 -21.44 -5.67
N PRO A 132 4.52 -21.71 -4.41
CA PRO A 132 3.80 -20.75 -3.58
C PRO A 132 4.49 -19.37 -3.47
N ALA A 133 5.83 -19.35 -3.40
CA ALA A 133 6.61 -18.12 -3.35
C ALA A 133 6.52 -17.33 -4.67
N GLU A 134 6.64 -17.98 -5.83
CA GLU A 134 6.49 -17.34 -7.14
C GLU A 134 5.10 -16.76 -7.36
N VAL A 135 4.06 -17.43 -6.84
CA VAL A 135 2.68 -16.88 -6.84
C VAL A 135 2.61 -15.61 -5.99
N ALA A 136 3.16 -15.64 -4.79
CA ALA A 136 3.19 -14.46 -3.90
C ALA A 136 3.98 -13.29 -4.52
N GLU A 137 5.13 -13.56 -5.14
CA GLU A 137 5.92 -12.55 -5.87
C GLU A 137 5.14 -11.96 -7.04
N GLY A 138 4.36 -12.77 -7.76
CA GLY A 138 3.47 -12.32 -8.83
C GLY A 138 2.46 -11.29 -8.35
N PHE A 139 1.82 -11.53 -7.21
CA PHE A 139 0.90 -10.57 -6.60
C PHE A 139 1.60 -9.32 -6.09
N LEU A 140 2.78 -9.46 -5.47
CA LEU A 140 3.56 -8.31 -5.01
C LEU A 140 3.97 -7.40 -6.16
N ARG A 141 4.30 -7.96 -7.32
CA ARG A 141 4.62 -7.18 -8.53
C ARG A 141 3.43 -6.34 -8.97
N ILE A 142 2.21 -6.89 -8.96
CA ILE A 142 1.00 -6.13 -9.28
C ILE A 142 0.75 -5.03 -8.25
N ALA A 143 0.93 -5.32 -6.96
CA ALA A 143 0.79 -4.31 -5.90
C ALA A 143 1.77 -3.14 -6.11
N VAL A 144 3.03 -3.43 -6.44
CA VAL A 144 4.06 -2.42 -6.76
C VAL A 144 3.68 -1.58 -7.96
N GLU A 145 3.20 -2.21 -9.04
CA GLU A 145 2.75 -1.50 -10.25
C GLU A 145 1.55 -0.58 -9.96
N ASN A 146 0.59 -1.02 -9.15
CA ASN A 146 -0.54 -0.19 -8.74
C ASN A 146 -0.07 1.06 -7.98
N MET A 147 0.87 0.91 -7.06
CA MET A 147 1.46 2.02 -6.30
C MET A 147 2.29 2.94 -7.18
N ALA A 148 3.13 2.40 -8.06
CA ALA A 148 3.91 3.18 -9.01
C ALA A 148 3.01 3.99 -9.95
N ASN A 149 1.91 3.40 -10.44
CA ASN A 149 0.94 4.10 -11.27
C ASN A 149 0.23 5.24 -10.53
N ALA A 150 -0.06 5.09 -9.24
CA ALA A 150 -0.60 6.17 -8.41
C ALA A 150 0.38 7.35 -8.32
N ILE A 151 1.68 7.09 -8.17
CA ILE A 151 2.72 8.13 -8.16
C ILE A 151 2.82 8.81 -9.52
N LYS A 152 2.76 8.05 -10.63
CA LYS A 152 2.78 8.61 -12.00
C LYS A 152 1.63 9.59 -12.24
N GLN A 153 0.46 9.37 -11.65
CA GLN A 153 -0.70 10.27 -11.80
C GLN A 153 -0.48 11.66 -11.17
N VAL A 154 0.23 11.73 -10.05
CA VAL A 154 0.50 13.01 -9.37
C VAL A 154 1.81 13.67 -9.83
N SER A 155 2.59 13.01 -10.66
CA SER A 155 3.92 13.44 -11.09
C SER A 155 4.08 13.44 -12.62
N ILE A 156 4.42 12.29 -13.22
CA ILE A 156 4.75 12.18 -14.65
C ILE A 156 3.61 12.72 -15.55
N GLN A 157 2.36 12.36 -15.25
CA GLN A 157 1.20 12.84 -16.02
C GLN A 157 1.00 14.36 -15.91
N ARG A 158 1.71 15.00 -15.00
CA ARG A 158 1.71 16.46 -14.79
C ARG A 158 2.99 17.14 -15.24
N GLY A 159 3.89 16.39 -15.87
CA GLY A 159 5.12 16.91 -16.44
C GLY A 159 6.33 16.94 -15.50
N TYR A 160 6.23 16.32 -14.33
CA TYR A 160 7.38 16.20 -13.42
C TYR A 160 8.22 14.97 -13.74
N ASP A 161 9.53 15.11 -13.72
CA ASP A 161 10.48 13.99 -13.83
C ASP A 161 10.72 13.38 -12.45
N VAL A 162 10.09 12.25 -12.19
CA VAL A 162 10.18 11.57 -10.88
C VAL A 162 11.59 11.10 -10.54
N THR A 163 12.49 10.95 -11.52
CA THR A 163 13.87 10.50 -11.30
C THR A 163 14.70 11.53 -10.55
N GLU A 164 14.29 12.79 -10.58
CA GLU A 164 14.94 13.89 -9.85
C GLU A 164 14.53 13.96 -8.38
N TYR A 165 13.43 13.28 -8.01
CA TYR A 165 12.87 13.33 -6.66
C TYR A 165 13.40 12.23 -5.75
N THR A 166 13.13 12.38 -4.47
CA THR A 166 13.35 11.36 -3.44
C THR A 166 11.98 10.75 -3.07
N LEU A 167 11.86 9.44 -3.09
CA LEU A 167 10.68 8.76 -2.59
C LEU A 167 10.67 8.82 -1.06
N ASN A 168 9.90 9.74 -0.48
CA ASN A 168 9.67 9.79 0.96
C ASN A 168 8.63 8.73 1.34
N CYS A 169 9.09 7.66 1.99
CA CYS A 169 8.27 6.51 2.33
C CYS A 169 7.90 6.51 3.81
N PHE A 170 6.61 6.39 4.09
CA PHE A 170 6.08 6.26 5.44
C PHE A 170 4.77 5.44 5.46
N GLY A 171 4.14 5.31 6.64
CA GLY A 171 3.06 4.36 6.87
C GLY A 171 3.56 2.97 7.27
N GLY A 172 2.72 2.21 7.94
CA GLY A 172 3.10 0.91 8.55
C GLY A 172 3.49 -0.19 7.55
N ALA A 173 3.09 -0.07 6.27
CA ALA A 173 3.38 -1.05 5.24
C ALA A 173 4.34 -0.55 4.14
N GLY A 174 4.64 0.76 4.09
CA GLY A 174 5.39 1.37 3.00
C GLY A 174 6.80 0.82 2.82
N GLY A 175 7.54 0.61 3.90
CA GLY A 175 8.92 0.15 3.87
C GLY A 175 9.13 -1.20 3.18
N GLN A 176 8.11 -2.06 3.14
CA GLN A 176 8.17 -3.38 2.49
C GLN A 176 8.21 -3.28 0.96
N HIS A 177 7.78 -2.15 0.40
CA HIS A 177 7.60 -1.96 -1.04
C HIS A 177 8.41 -0.80 -1.61
N ALA A 178 8.90 0.12 -0.78
CA ALA A 178 9.49 1.38 -1.19
C ALA A 178 10.61 1.23 -2.24
N CYS A 179 11.54 0.30 -2.07
CA CYS A 179 12.62 0.07 -3.04
C CYS A 179 12.09 -0.43 -4.38
N LEU A 180 11.16 -1.38 -4.38
CA LEU A 180 10.58 -1.90 -5.62
C LEU A 180 9.74 -0.84 -6.36
N VAL A 181 9.05 0.02 -5.62
CA VAL A 181 8.31 1.15 -6.19
C VAL A 181 9.28 2.18 -6.78
N ALA A 182 10.37 2.48 -6.07
CA ALA A 182 11.41 3.36 -6.56
C ALA A 182 12.05 2.83 -7.85
N ASP A 183 12.40 1.53 -7.88
CA ASP A 183 12.95 0.86 -9.07
C ASP A 183 11.99 0.94 -10.27
N ALA A 184 10.69 0.69 -10.05
CA ALA A 184 9.66 0.77 -11.08
C ALA A 184 9.46 2.20 -11.66
N LEU A 185 9.92 3.21 -10.93
CA LEU A 185 9.84 4.63 -11.32
C LEU A 185 11.18 5.21 -11.76
N GLY A 186 12.29 4.47 -11.63
CA GLY A 186 13.64 4.99 -11.87
C GLY A 186 14.13 5.97 -10.79
N ILE A 187 13.48 6.00 -9.62
CA ILE A 187 13.89 6.82 -8.48
C ILE A 187 15.08 6.15 -7.79
N THR A 188 16.16 6.87 -7.61
CA THR A 188 17.40 6.34 -7.03
C THR A 188 17.56 6.61 -5.54
N ARG A 189 16.69 7.42 -4.94
CA ARG A 189 16.75 7.82 -3.54
C ARG A 189 15.44 7.53 -2.83
N VAL A 190 15.51 6.73 -1.75
CA VAL A 190 14.40 6.46 -0.85
C VAL A 190 14.74 7.03 0.52
N PHE A 191 13.84 7.83 1.07
CA PHE A 191 13.95 8.37 2.42
C PHE A 191 12.91 7.72 3.33
N VAL A 192 13.36 7.19 4.46
CA VAL A 192 12.50 6.62 5.50
C VAL A 192 12.81 7.35 6.80
N HIS A 193 11.85 8.13 7.28
CA HIS A 193 12.01 8.88 8.53
C HIS A 193 12.03 7.92 9.74
N PRO A 194 12.78 8.21 10.84
CA PRO A 194 12.74 7.39 12.06
C PRO A 194 11.32 7.17 12.63
N PHE A 195 10.41 8.13 12.42
CA PHE A 195 9.00 8.04 12.81
C PHE A 195 8.09 7.64 11.64
N ALA A 196 8.58 6.92 10.63
CA ALA A 196 7.81 6.57 9.44
C ALA A 196 6.46 5.91 9.76
N GLY A 197 6.37 5.07 10.80
CA GLY A 197 5.13 4.44 11.21
C GLY A 197 4.05 5.37 11.76
N VAL A 198 4.41 6.61 12.16
CA VAL A 198 3.53 7.61 12.75
C VAL A 198 3.75 9.02 12.15
N LEU A 199 4.35 9.08 10.96
CA LEU A 199 4.80 10.35 10.38
C LEU A 199 3.63 11.30 10.09
N SER A 200 2.47 10.78 9.71
CA SER A 200 1.26 11.59 9.50
C SER A 200 0.83 12.30 10.78
N ALA A 201 0.82 11.59 11.91
CA ALA A 201 0.49 12.19 13.21
C ALA A 201 1.57 13.20 13.65
N TYR A 202 2.84 12.89 13.42
CA TYR A 202 3.95 13.81 13.69
C TYR A 202 3.82 15.10 12.86
N GLY A 203 3.52 14.98 11.57
CA GLY A 203 3.28 16.13 10.68
C GLY A 203 2.08 16.97 11.10
N MET A 204 0.99 16.34 11.55
CA MET A 204 -0.17 17.07 12.09
C MET A 204 0.19 17.88 13.35
N GLY A 205 1.05 17.33 14.21
CA GLY A 205 1.53 18.03 15.40
C GLY A 205 2.42 19.24 15.12
N LEU A 206 3.05 19.28 13.94
CA LEU A 206 3.91 20.39 13.49
C LEU A 206 3.20 21.37 12.56
N ALA A 207 1.98 21.04 12.10
CA ALA A 207 1.28 21.86 11.13
C ALA A 207 0.79 23.19 11.73
N ASP A 208 0.99 24.27 10.99
CA ASP A 208 0.46 25.59 11.32
C ASP A 208 -1.06 25.64 11.17
N LEU A 209 -1.72 26.38 12.04
CA LEU A 209 -3.09 26.81 11.85
C LEU A 209 -3.13 27.91 10.78
N ARG A 210 -3.70 27.62 9.61
CA ARG A 210 -3.81 28.56 8.50
C ARG A 210 -5.25 29.00 8.29
N VAL A 211 -5.46 30.31 8.22
CA VAL A 211 -6.73 30.92 7.82
C VAL A 211 -6.54 31.59 6.47
N MET A 212 -7.29 31.13 5.47
CA MET A 212 -7.31 31.78 4.15
C MET A 212 -8.53 32.69 4.06
N ARG A 213 -8.33 33.89 3.51
CA ARG A 213 -9.39 34.84 3.18
C ARG A 213 -9.22 35.25 1.74
N GLU A 214 -10.29 35.18 0.97
CA GLU A 214 -10.36 35.70 -0.39
C GLU A 214 -11.04 37.07 -0.34
N HIS A 215 -10.48 38.03 -1.07
CA HIS A 215 -11.06 39.34 -1.29
C HIS A 215 -11.04 39.64 -2.77
N ALA A 216 -12.20 39.91 -3.34
CA ALA A 216 -12.29 40.39 -4.73
C ALA A 216 -11.77 41.83 -4.79
N VAL A 217 -10.87 42.09 -5.74
CA VAL A 217 -10.34 43.42 -6.06
C VAL A 217 -11.03 43.95 -7.30
#